data_80cf1faba217cfba3fa8a99b92516a79
#
_entry.id   80cf1faba217cfba3fa8a99b92516a79
#
_cell.length_a   1.000
_cell.length_b   1.000
_cell.length_c   1.000
_cell.angle_alpha   90.00
_cell.angle_beta   90.00
_cell.angle_gamma   90.00
#
_symmetry.space_group_name_H-M   'P 1'
#
loop_
_entity.id
_entity.type
_entity.pdbx_description
1 polymer ?
#
loop_
_entity_poly.entity_id
_entity_poly.type
_entity_poly.pdbx_seq_one_letter_code
_entity_poly.pdbx_strand_id
1 'polypeptide(L)'
;MKTLNLISSLVLLIAIGCEGDSHSPDILLEATPNLTLDGNGYYHLNINTGSWQTLHRLSGTVYKDSEPLDVLKVYWEASHYWYMGDTLGFSYTKGLTHDLNYVTLDTTYITGFNGLEVPVVNSTCYSNSDGEVNTMFAPVRSMVGDTVVVWIYYWNYDDELMEYNIFIILD
;
A
#
# COMPACT_ATOMS: atom_id res chain seq x y z
N MET A 1 -30.44 -64.93 -48.61
CA MET A 1 -30.57 -64.17 -47.30
C MET A 1 -29.26 -63.46 -47.03
N LYS A 2 -29.23 -62.14 -47.18
CA LYS A 2 -28.07 -61.32 -46.92
C LYS A 2 -28.38 -60.46 -45.69
N THR A 3 -27.66 -60.69 -44.60
CA THR A 3 -27.74 -59.92 -43.36
C THR A 3 -26.96 -58.63 -43.53
N LEU A 4 -27.66 -57.54 -43.44
CA LEU A 4 -27.11 -56.20 -43.49
C LEU A 4 -26.61 -55.80 -42.07
N ASN A 5 -25.29 -55.70 -41.88
CA ASN A 5 -24.71 -55.21 -40.65
C ASN A 5 -24.73 -53.67 -40.66
N LEU A 6 -25.58 -53.13 -39.81
CA LEU A 6 -25.64 -51.69 -39.55
C LEU A 6 -24.56 -51.32 -38.49
N ILE A 7 -23.45 -50.79 -38.96
CA ILE A 7 -22.44 -50.24 -38.06
C ILE A 7 -22.90 -48.83 -37.64
N SER A 8 -23.41 -48.75 -36.43
CA SER A 8 -23.71 -47.46 -35.80
C SER A 8 -22.40 -46.78 -35.34
N SER A 9 -21.97 -45.79 -36.10
CA SER A 9 -20.79 -44.97 -35.74
C SER A 9 -21.22 -43.97 -34.68
N LEU A 10 -20.91 -44.25 -33.41
CA LEU A 10 -21.08 -43.35 -32.29
C LEU A 10 -19.94 -42.30 -32.34
N VAL A 11 -20.25 -41.14 -32.92
CA VAL A 11 -19.33 -39.98 -32.86
C VAL A 11 -19.40 -39.43 -31.46
N LEU A 12 -18.38 -39.76 -30.63
CA LEU A 12 -18.18 -39.15 -29.33
C LEU A 12 -17.60 -37.74 -29.54
N LEU A 13 -18.45 -36.74 -29.53
CA LEU A 13 -18.05 -35.35 -29.44
C LEU A 13 -17.44 -35.12 -28.05
N ILE A 14 -16.13 -35.22 -27.97
CA ILE A 14 -15.38 -34.68 -26.82
C ILE A 14 -15.43 -33.17 -26.94
N ALA A 15 -16.37 -32.54 -26.25
CA ALA A 15 -16.31 -31.12 -25.98
C ALA A 15 -15.11 -30.92 -25.04
N ILE A 16 -13.94 -30.59 -25.61
CA ILE A 16 -12.85 -30.02 -24.85
C ILE A 16 -13.36 -28.64 -24.47
N GLY A 17 -13.96 -28.56 -23.28
CA GLY A 17 -14.19 -27.31 -22.62
C GLY A 17 -12.79 -26.70 -22.38
N CYS A 18 -12.45 -25.71 -23.17
CA CYS A 18 -11.40 -24.77 -22.78
C CYS A 18 -11.97 -24.02 -21.57
N GLU A 19 -11.79 -24.58 -20.38
CA GLU A 19 -11.78 -23.76 -19.19
C GLU A 19 -10.54 -22.86 -19.38
N GLY A 20 -10.76 -21.72 -20.01
CA GLY A 20 -9.82 -20.63 -19.91
C GLY A 20 -9.85 -20.25 -18.44
N ASP A 21 -8.83 -20.68 -17.69
CA ASP A 21 -8.48 -20.02 -16.46
C ASP A 21 -8.33 -18.55 -16.84
N SER A 22 -9.38 -17.77 -16.59
CA SER A 22 -9.30 -16.33 -16.57
C SER A 22 -8.54 -15.96 -15.30
N HIS A 23 -7.23 -16.28 -15.30
CA HIS A 23 -6.35 -15.81 -14.28
C HIS A 23 -6.26 -14.31 -14.51
N SER A 24 -6.89 -13.55 -13.63
CA SER A 24 -6.66 -12.12 -13.59
C SER A 24 -5.18 -11.90 -13.40
N PRO A 25 -4.56 -11.00 -14.19
CA PRO A 25 -3.14 -10.78 -14.10
C PRO A 25 -2.79 -10.37 -12.67
N ASP A 26 -1.87 -11.11 -12.04
CA ASP A 26 -1.40 -10.82 -10.69
C ASP A 26 -0.67 -9.48 -10.69
N ILE A 27 -1.22 -8.52 -9.94
CA ILE A 27 -0.54 -7.29 -9.61
C ILE A 27 0.19 -7.51 -8.30
N LEU A 28 1.50 -7.35 -8.31
CA LEU A 28 2.37 -7.41 -7.15
C LEU A 28 2.94 -6.03 -6.85
N LEU A 29 2.80 -5.58 -5.62
CA LEU A 29 3.49 -4.39 -5.13
C LEU A 29 4.58 -4.82 -4.15
N GLU A 30 5.82 -4.42 -4.43
CA GLU A 30 6.96 -4.58 -3.54
C GLU A 30 7.29 -3.24 -2.91
N ALA A 31 7.01 -3.08 -1.62
CA ALA A 31 7.43 -1.89 -0.88
C ALA A 31 8.93 -1.99 -0.59
N THR A 32 9.70 -1.07 -1.15
CA THR A 32 11.16 -0.99 -0.98
C THR A 32 11.55 0.39 -0.45
N PRO A 33 11.16 0.75 0.79
CA PRO A 33 11.61 1.99 1.37
C PRO A 33 13.14 1.96 1.49
N ASN A 34 13.78 3.06 1.14
CA ASN A 34 15.24 3.17 1.27
C ASN A 34 15.64 3.41 2.74
N LEU A 35 15.28 2.45 3.60
CA LEU A 35 15.46 2.46 5.04
C LEU A 35 16.16 1.17 5.48
N THR A 36 16.79 1.20 6.64
CA THR A 36 17.40 0.00 7.22
C THR A 36 16.30 -0.90 7.79
N LEU A 37 16.28 -2.16 7.35
CA LEU A 37 15.37 -3.19 7.86
C LEU A 37 16.08 -3.98 8.97
N ASP A 38 15.44 -4.16 10.12
CA ASP A 38 15.94 -4.99 11.21
C ASP A 38 15.56 -6.47 11.06
N GLY A 39 16.06 -7.32 11.98
CA GLY A 39 15.76 -8.75 11.98
C GLY A 39 14.32 -9.12 12.36
N ASN A 40 13.52 -8.16 12.82
CA ASN A 40 12.12 -8.35 13.21
C ASN A 40 11.14 -7.85 12.15
N GLY A 41 11.64 -7.28 11.05
CA GLY A 41 10.81 -6.75 9.97
C GLY A 41 10.41 -5.29 10.15
N TYR A 42 11.07 -4.54 11.04
CA TYR A 42 10.86 -3.11 11.20
C TYR A 42 11.90 -2.31 10.42
N TYR A 43 11.44 -1.29 9.74
CA TYR A 43 12.31 -0.28 9.14
C TYR A 43 12.71 0.75 10.19
N HIS A 44 13.94 1.26 10.09
CA HIS A 44 14.46 2.29 10.98
C HIS A 44 14.68 3.58 10.22
N LEU A 45 14.16 4.67 10.76
CA LEU A 45 14.34 6.02 10.24
C LEU A 45 14.89 6.91 11.33
N ASN A 46 16.13 7.34 11.17
CA ASN A 46 16.72 8.34 12.05
C ASN A 46 16.18 9.72 11.68
N ILE A 47 15.38 10.31 12.57
CA ILE A 47 14.86 11.66 12.40
C ILE A 47 15.88 12.66 12.94
N ASN A 48 16.19 13.69 12.14
CA ASN A 48 17.01 14.78 12.64
C ASN A 48 16.28 15.55 13.75
N THR A 49 16.64 15.28 14.99
CA THR A 49 16.02 15.91 16.17
C THR A 49 16.31 17.42 16.30
N GLY A 50 17.22 17.95 15.47
CA GLY A 50 17.45 19.40 15.35
C GLY A 50 16.36 20.13 14.55
N SER A 51 15.59 19.39 13.74
CA SER A 51 14.47 19.90 12.96
C SER A 51 13.16 19.40 13.54
N TRP A 52 12.10 20.23 13.47
CA TRP A 52 10.78 19.80 13.92
C TRP A 52 10.09 18.84 12.93
N GLN A 53 10.49 18.87 11.67
CA GLN A 53 9.99 18.00 10.62
C GLN A 53 11.12 17.61 9.65
N THR A 54 11.10 16.37 9.20
CA THR A 54 11.99 15.84 8.17
C THR A 54 11.18 15.25 7.03
N LEU A 55 11.70 15.33 5.80
CA LEU A 55 11.08 14.80 4.60
C LEU A 55 11.89 13.61 4.11
N HIS A 56 11.21 12.48 4.00
CA HIS A 56 11.78 11.24 3.48
C HIS A 56 10.94 10.73 2.31
N ARG A 57 11.55 9.98 1.41
CA ARG A 57 10.85 9.31 0.34
C ARG A 57 10.64 7.84 0.72
N LEU A 58 9.41 7.38 0.68
CA LEU A 58 9.10 5.95 0.68
C LEU A 58 8.80 5.53 -0.74
N SER A 59 9.34 4.38 -1.14
CA SER A 59 9.25 3.86 -2.50
C SER A 59 8.72 2.45 -2.52
N GLY A 60 8.20 2.05 -3.65
CA GLY A 60 7.86 0.67 -4.00
C GLY A 60 7.87 0.50 -5.50
N THR A 61 7.71 -0.73 -5.96
CA THR A 61 7.57 -1.05 -7.38
C THR A 61 6.36 -1.94 -7.58
N VAL A 62 5.61 -1.68 -8.62
CA VAL A 62 4.42 -2.45 -8.99
C VAL A 62 4.71 -3.23 -10.26
N TYR A 63 4.34 -4.49 -10.24
CA TYR A 63 4.50 -5.40 -11.36
C TYR A 63 3.14 -5.97 -11.76
N LYS A 64 3.00 -6.27 -13.04
CA LYS A 64 1.94 -7.10 -13.60
C LYS A 64 2.60 -8.23 -14.37
N ASP A 65 2.32 -9.47 -14.01
CA ASP A 65 2.92 -10.65 -14.68
C ASP A 65 4.47 -10.55 -14.74
N SER A 66 5.11 -10.04 -13.68
CA SER A 66 6.54 -9.78 -13.55
C SER A 66 7.11 -8.64 -14.43
N GLU A 67 6.27 -7.90 -15.14
CA GLU A 67 6.66 -6.70 -15.88
C GLU A 67 6.24 -5.43 -15.11
N PRO A 68 7.02 -4.35 -15.14
CA PRO A 68 6.65 -3.08 -14.51
C PRO A 68 5.28 -2.59 -14.98
N LEU A 69 4.43 -2.18 -14.04
CA LEU A 69 3.08 -1.71 -14.35
C LEU A 69 3.01 -0.19 -14.24
N ASP A 70 2.71 0.47 -15.36
CA ASP A 70 2.49 1.92 -15.43
C ASP A 70 1.05 2.31 -15.07
N VAL A 71 0.90 3.51 -14.54
CA VAL A 71 -0.41 4.18 -14.29
C VAL A 71 -1.31 3.48 -13.25
N LEU A 72 -0.78 2.56 -12.43
CA LEU A 72 -1.54 2.05 -11.30
C LEU A 72 -1.63 3.12 -10.21
N LYS A 73 -2.86 3.41 -9.77
CA LYS A 73 -3.09 4.31 -8.63
C LYS A 73 -2.84 3.57 -7.32
N VAL A 74 -1.91 4.07 -6.53
CA VAL A 74 -1.56 3.54 -5.21
C VAL A 74 -1.89 4.57 -4.15
N TYR A 75 -2.49 4.12 -3.07
CA TYR A 75 -2.88 4.92 -1.92
C TYR A 75 -1.92 4.65 -0.76
N TRP A 76 -1.63 5.68 -0.02
CA TRP A 76 -0.74 5.65 1.12
C TRP A 76 -1.43 6.29 2.32
N GLU A 77 -1.38 5.61 3.44
CA GLU A 77 -1.91 6.11 4.69
C GLU A 77 -0.94 5.80 5.83
N ALA A 78 -1.05 6.53 6.93
CA ALA A 78 -0.21 6.30 8.08
C ALA A 78 -1.02 6.34 9.37
N SER A 79 -0.52 5.65 10.40
CA SER A 79 -1.10 5.69 11.73
C SER A 79 -0.94 7.04 12.41
N HIS A 80 -0.02 7.89 11.93
CA HIS A 80 0.35 9.16 12.55
C HIS A 80 -0.07 10.34 11.69
N TYR A 81 -0.60 11.34 12.39
CA TYR A 81 -0.99 12.62 11.84
C TYR A 81 -0.42 13.72 12.73
N TRP A 82 -0.23 14.90 12.20
CA TRP A 82 0.01 16.10 12.98
C TRP A 82 -1.02 17.16 12.60
N TYR A 83 -1.39 17.95 13.60
CA TYR A 83 -2.46 18.94 13.51
C TYR A 83 -1.88 20.33 13.45
N MET A 84 -2.38 21.14 12.54
CA MET A 84 -2.02 22.55 12.40
C MET A 84 -2.96 23.39 13.24
N GLY A 85 -2.47 24.02 14.28
CA GLY A 85 -3.22 24.84 15.24
C GLY A 85 -2.47 26.10 15.65
N ASP A 86 -2.91 26.76 16.71
CA ASP A 86 -2.37 28.05 17.19
C ASP A 86 -0.93 27.97 17.70
N THR A 87 -0.47 26.79 17.99
CA THR A 87 0.90 26.54 18.43
C THR A 87 1.65 25.80 17.36
N LEU A 88 2.48 24.85 17.45
CA LEU A 88 2.96 24.08 16.31
C LEU A 88 1.97 22.98 15.87
N GLY A 89 0.95 22.75 16.66
CA GLY A 89 -0.04 21.71 16.43
C GLY A 89 0.19 20.49 17.30
N PHE A 90 -0.39 19.38 16.91
CA PHE A 90 -0.16 18.11 17.56
C PHE A 90 -0.20 16.98 16.52
N SER A 91 0.48 15.90 16.84
CA SER A 91 0.32 14.64 16.13
C SER A 91 -0.65 13.74 16.90
N TYR A 92 -1.37 12.91 16.20
CA TYR A 92 -2.12 11.86 16.82
C TYR A 92 -2.02 10.58 16.00
N THR A 93 -1.98 9.47 16.69
CA THR A 93 -2.02 8.15 16.09
C THR A 93 -3.46 7.85 15.73
N LYS A 94 -3.71 7.54 14.47
CA LYS A 94 -5.01 7.05 14.01
C LYS A 94 -4.93 5.61 13.62
N GLY A 95 -5.92 4.83 14.01
CA GLY A 95 -6.20 3.52 13.47
C GLY A 95 -7.26 3.60 12.39
N LEU A 96 -7.13 2.78 11.35
CA LEU A 96 -8.15 2.60 10.34
C LEU A 96 -9.08 1.46 10.80
N THR A 97 -10.39 1.70 10.83
CA THR A 97 -11.37 0.64 11.08
C THR A 97 -11.61 -0.18 9.82
N HIS A 98 -12.25 -1.34 9.98
CA HIS A 98 -12.65 -2.18 8.84
C HIS A 98 -13.51 -1.42 7.81
N ASP A 99 -14.29 -0.44 8.25
CA ASP A 99 -15.12 0.41 7.38
C ASP A 99 -14.38 1.63 6.85
N LEU A 100 -13.04 1.61 6.87
CA LEU A 100 -12.16 2.68 6.40
C LEU A 100 -12.39 4.04 7.12
N ASN A 101 -12.90 4.01 8.33
CA ASN A 101 -13.02 5.20 9.16
C ASN A 101 -11.82 5.34 10.10
N TYR A 102 -11.27 6.54 10.18
CA TYR A 102 -10.20 6.84 11.11
C TYR A 102 -10.74 7.02 12.54
N VAL A 103 -10.04 6.38 13.48
CA VAL A 103 -10.24 6.59 14.92
C VAL A 103 -8.94 7.05 15.54
N THR A 104 -8.99 8.08 16.37
CA THR A 104 -7.82 8.55 17.13
C THR A 104 -7.52 7.56 18.25
N LEU A 105 -6.31 7.04 18.27
CA LEU A 105 -5.81 6.14 19.30
C LEU A 105 -5.05 6.89 20.39
N ASP A 106 -4.23 7.87 20.00
CA ASP A 106 -3.42 8.69 20.90
C ASP A 106 -3.14 10.07 20.29
N THR A 107 -2.70 11.01 21.12
CA THR A 107 -2.41 12.39 20.70
C THR A 107 -1.15 12.92 21.38
N THR A 108 -0.20 13.36 20.56
CA THR A 108 1.03 14.02 21.02
C THR A 108 1.07 15.46 20.50
N TYR A 109 1.21 16.43 21.40
CA TYR A 109 1.14 17.84 21.06
C TYR A 109 2.48 18.39 20.54
N ILE A 110 2.38 19.13 19.45
CA ILE A 110 3.45 19.88 18.80
C ILE A 110 2.94 21.30 18.62
N THR A 111 3.78 22.30 18.80
CA THR A 111 3.32 23.69 18.80
C THR A 111 3.56 24.41 17.46
N GLY A 112 2.66 25.28 16.99
CA GLY A 112 2.89 26.35 16.00
C GLY A 112 2.19 26.32 14.64
N PHE A 113 1.06 25.63 14.42
CA PHE A 113 0.33 25.64 13.14
C PHE A 113 -1.17 25.94 13.29
N ASN A 114 -1.83 26.29 12.20
CA ASN A 114 -3.23 26.75 12.16
C ASN A 114 -4.20 25.64 11.72
N GLY A 115 -4.78 24.93 12.60
CA GLY A 115 -6.04 24.24 12.47
C GLY A 115 -6.28 23.14 11.41
N LEU A 116 -5.28 22.51 10.79
CA LEU A 116 -5.46 21.41 9.84
C LEU A 116 -4.85 20.11 10.33
N GLU A 117 -5.60 19.04 10.15
CA GLU A 117 -5.10 17.68 10.32
C GLU A 117 -4.28 17.26 9.09
N VAL A 118 -3.02 16.89 9.28
CA VAL A 118 -2.10 16.55 8.20
C VAL A 118 -1.54 15.15 8.42
N PRO A 119 -1.76 14.20 7.49
CA PRO A 119 -1.12 12.91 7.56
C PRO A 119 0.39 13.02 7.34
N VAL A 120 1.16 12.14 7.96
CA VAL A 120 2.62 12.12 7.78
C VAL A 120 3.06 11.55 6.44
N VAL A 121 2.13 11.03 5.63
CA VAL A 121 2.38 10.57 4.24
C VAL A 121 1.47 11.31 3.26
N ASN A 122 1.93 11.47 2.02
CA ASN A 122 1.03 11.88 0.93
C ASN A 122 0.08 10.74 0.59
N SER A 123 -1.18 11.07 0.30
CA SER A 123 -2.25 10.08 0.22
C SER A 123 -2.27 9.23 -1.04
N THR A 124 -1.76 9.72 -2.17
CA THR A 124 -1.85 8.99 -3.45
C THR A 124 -0.69 9.28 -4.38
N CYS A 125 -0.33 8.27 -5.18
CA CYS A 125 0.55 8.41 -6.33
C CYS A 125 0.10 7.47 -7.45
N TYR A 126 0.74 7.60 -8.62
CA TYR A 126 0.60 6.66 -9.73
C TYR A 126 1.97 6.05 -10.01
N SER A 127 2.01 4.79 -10.39
CA SER A 127 3.24 4.18 -10.88
C SER A 127 3.67 4.82 -12.21
N ASN A 128 4.97 4.87 -12.43
CA ASN A 128 5.57 5.31 -13.69
C ASN A 128 5.84 4.13 -14.63
N SER A 129 6.44 4.38 -15.79
CA SER A 129 6.79 3.36 -16.78
C SER A 129 7.74 2.27 -16.28
N ASP A 130 8.47 2.53 -15.20
CA ASP A 130 9.34 1.57 -14.54
C ASP A 130 8.64 0.85 -13.37
N GLY A 131 7.31 1.06 -13.22
CA GLY A 131 6.50 0.55 -12.14
C GLY A 131 6.72 1.23 -10.79
N GLU A 132 7.56 2.26 -10.72
CA GLU A 132 7.90 2.91 -9.46
C GLU A 132 6.72 3.72 -8.90
N VAL A 133 6.48 3.57 -7.60
CA VAL A 133 5.55 4.35 -6.80
C VAL A 133 6.29 5.04 -5.66
N ASN A 134 5.92 6.26 -5.36
CA ASN A 134 6.61 7.05 -4.35
C ASN A 134 5.63 7.89 -3.53
N THR A 135 5.90 8.01 -2.23
CA THR A 135 5.25 8.98 -1.37
C THR A 135 6.27 9.76 -0.55
N MET A 136 5.87 10.93 -0.09
CA MET A 136 6.64 11.70 0.89
C MET A 136 6.17 11.34 2.30
N PHE A 137 7.12 10.96 3.14
CA PHE A 137 6.93 10.68 4.55
C PHE A 137 7.56 11.78 5.38
N ALA A 138 6.77 12.45 6.19
CA ALA A 138 7.15 13.66 6.90
C ALA A 138 6.85 13.55 8.41
N PRO A 139 7.56 12.66 9.15
CA PRO A 139 7.39 12.57 10.58
C PRO A 139 7.88 13.85 11.26
N VAL A 140 7.34 14.13 12.43
CA VAL A 140 7.74 15.30 13.23
C VAL A 140 8.52 14.85 14.47
N ARG A 141 9.34 15.77 14.98
CA ARG A 141 10.27 15.51 16.07
C ARG A 141 9.63 14.85 17.32
N SER A 142 8.39 15.18 17.62
CA SER A 142 7.69 14.60 18.78
C SER A 142 7.36 13.13 18.62
N MET A 143 7.52 12.57 17.42
CA MET A 143 7.27 11.14 17.11
C MET A 143 8.53 10.29 17.29
N VAL A 144 9.66 10.86 17.71
CA VAL A 144 10.88 10.09 18.03
C VAL A 144 10.56 9.07 19.11
N GLY A 145 10.87 7.80 18.85
CA GLY A 145 10.54 6.66 19.71
C GLY A 145 9.24 5.96 19.35
N ASP A 146 8.43 6.54 18.45
CA ASP A 146 7.20 5.91 17.99
C ASP A 146 7.46 4.89 16.87
N THR A 147 6.50 3.99 16.68
CA THR A 147 6.42 3.11 15.53
C THR A 147 5.25 3.53 14.65
N VAL A 148 5.56 4.02 13.46
CA VAL A 148 4.55 4.40 12.49
C VAL A 148 4.21 3.21 11.61
N VAL A 149 2.92 2.91 11.49
CA VAL A 149 2.41 1.97 10.49
C VAL A 149 2.06 2.76 9.25
N VAL A 150 2.60 2.35 8.11
CA VAL A 150 2.22 2.90 6.80
C VAL A 150 1.48 1.80 6.04
N TRP A 151 0.24 2.10 5.67
CA TRP A 151 -0.59 1.26 4.82
C TRP A 151 -0.41 1.69 3.38
N ILE A 152 -0.23 0.70 2.50
CA ILE A 152 -0.08 0.87 1.06
C ILE A 152 -1.13 -0.01 0.42
N TYR A 153 -2.03 0.56 -0.36
CA TYR A 153 -3.10 -0.22 -0.96
C TYR A 153 -3.44 0.24 -2.37
N TYR A 154 -3.97 -0.68 -3.14
CA TYR A 154 -4.44 -0.46 -4.51
C TYR A 154 -5.59 -1.43 -4.83
N TRP A 155 -6.33 -1.13 -5.88
CA TRP A 155 -7.35 -2.01 -6.41
C TRP A 155 -6.74 -2.84 -7.55
N ASN A 156 -6.92 -4.17 -7.48
CA ASN A 156 -6.53 -5.05 -8.57
C ASN A 156 -7.56 -5.01 -9.72
N TYR A 157 -7.37 -5.81 -10.77
CA TYR A 157 -8.27 -5.84 -11.92
C TYR A 157 -9.63 -6.50 -11.63
N ASP A 158 -9.76 -7.22 -10.53
CA ASP A 158 -11.00 -7.85 -10.07
C ASP A 158 -11.76 -6.96 -9.08
N ASP A 159 -11.41 -5.68 -8.97
CA ASP A 159 -11.93 -4.71 -8.00
C ASP A 159 -11.74 -5.16 -6.53
N GLU A 160 -10.72 -5.98 -6.27
CA GLU A 160 -10.34 -6.35 -4.91
C GLU A 160 -9.30 -5.38 -4.36
N LEU A 161 -9.46 -5.01 -3.09
CA LEU A 161 -8.51 -4.17 -2.38
C LEU A 161 -7.32 -5.01 -1.91
N MET A 162 -6.15 -4.69 -2.43
CA MET A 162 -4.87 -5.25 -2.00
C MET A 162 -4.22 -4.30 -1.01
N GLU A 163 -3.75 -4.82 0.13
CA GLU A 163 -3.17 -4.01 1.20
C GLU A 163 -1.83 -4.59 1.66
N TYR A 164 -0.87 -3.69 1.89
CA TYR A 164 0.45 -3.99 2.46
C TYR A 164 0.74 -3.03 3.61
N ASN A 165 1.46 -3.53 4.61
CA ASN A 165 1.84 -2.75 5.77
C ASN A 165 3.35 -2.72 5.91
N ILE A 166 3.90 -1.54 6.16
CA ILE A 166 5.27 -1.38 6.62
C ILE A 166 5.28 -0.70 7.97
N PHE A 167 6.21 -1.10 8.82
CA PHE A 167 6.38 -0.58 10.17
C PHE A 167 7.70 0.18 10.23
N ILE A 168 7.64 1.45 10.63
CA ILE A 168 8.81 2.33 10.67
C ILE A 168 9.00 2.82 12.09
N ILE A 169 10.14 2.45 12.70
CA ILE A 169 10.57 2.98 13.99
C ILE A 169 11.29 4.30 13.73
N LEU A 170 10.90 5.33 14.46
CA LEU A 170 11.48 6.66 14.39
C LEU A 170 12.54 6.81 15.49
N ASP A 171 13.83 6.84 15.09
CA ASP A 171 14.98 6.94 15.98
C ASP A 171 15.52 8.37 16.14
#